data_364ccb4ec40e80d6a41f641f782127aa
#
_entry.id   364ccb4ec40e80d6a41f641f782127aa
#
_cell.length_a   1.000
_cell.length_b   1.000
_cell.length_c   1.000
_cell.angle_alpha   90.00
_cell.angle_beta   90.00
_cell.angle_gamma   90.00
#
_symmetry.space_group_name_H-M   'P 1'
#
loop_
_entity.id
_entity.type
_entity.pdbx_description
1 polymer ?
#
loop_
_entity_poly.entity_id
_entity_poly.type
_entity_poly.pdbx_seq_one_letter_code
_entity_poly.pdbx_strand_id
1 'polypeptide(L)'
;MTEYMEKFSVSRLIGAPPGYVGYDEGGQLTEAVRRKPYSVVLFDEVEKAHPDVFNILLQILDDGRITDSQGRTVDFKNTIIILTSNLGSQELLGGIQPDGSISEDARSAVMAELRASFRPEFLNRLDEIILFKPLTKENLNGIIDILMQGLKRRLAEKTLKLEVTGSAKTLLIDRGFDPVYGARPLKRYLQSSAETLIAKEILRGELPAGSTLVLDAENGQLVCHKR
;
A
#
# COMPACT_ATOMS: atom_id res chain seq x y z
N MET A 1 8.30 -1.42 7.15
CA MET A 1 9.53 -1.46 7.99
C MET A 1 9.26 -1.90 9.43
N THR A 2 8.04 -2.23 9.78
CA THR A 2 7.66 -2.71 11.13
C THR A 2 8.46 -3.95 11.61
N GLU A 3 8.90 -4.81 10.69
CA GLU A 3 9.74 -5.98 11.03
C GLU A 3 11.22 -5.64 11.28
N TYR A 4 11.60 -4.37 11.07
CA TYR A 4 12.97 -3.88 11.17
C TYR A 4 13.12 -2.78 12.23
N MET A 5 12.32 -2.87 13.30
CA MET A 5 12.35 -1.91 14.42
C MET A 5 13.50 -2.16 15.40
N GLU A 6 14.00 -3.40 15.44
CA GLU A 6 15.05 -3.79 16.36
C GLU A 6 16.42 -3.84 15.69
N LYS A 7 17.48 -3.60 16.46
CA LYS A 7 18.87 -3.60 15.98
C LYS A 7 19.26 -4.89 15.24
N PHE A 8 18.81 -6.04 15.72
CA PHE A 8 19.09 -7.34 15.07
C PHE A 8 18.41 -7.51 13.72
N SER A 9 17.38 -6.73 13.45
CA SER A 9 16.67 -6.80 12.17
C SER A 9 17.50 -6.27 11.00
N VAL A 10 18.52 -5.44 11.28
CA VAL A 10 19.45 -4.91 10.26
C VAL A 10 20.21 -6.05 9.59
N SER A 11 20.64 -7.05 10.37
CA SER A 11 21.33 -8.24 9.84
C SER A 11 20.46 -9.07 8.89
N ARG A 12 19.14 -8.98 9.00
CA ARG A 12 18.23 -9.62 8.03
C ARG A 12 18.27 -8.95 6.66
N LEU A 13 18.57 -7.66 6.59
CA LEU A 13 18.67 -6.94 5.32
C LEU A 13 19.96 -7.25 4.57
N ILE A 14 21.10 -7.26 5.27
CA ILE A 14 22.43 -7.37 4.66
C ILE A 14 23.14 -8.70 4.94
N GLY A 15 22.56 -9.53 5.80
CA GLY A 15 23.11 -10.82 6.23
C GLY A 15 23.65 -10.78 7.65
N ALA A 16 23.65 -11.94 8.32
CA ALA A 16 24.20 -12.11 9.66
C ALA A 16 25.74 -12.10 9.62
N PRO A 17 26.42 -11.56 10.64
CA PRO A 17 27.88 -11.62 10.74
C PRO A 17 28.41 -13.08 10.82
N PRO A 18 29.69 -13.33 10.49
CA PRO A 18 30.31 -14.65 10.64
C PRO A 18 30.12 -15.21 12.05
N GLY A 19 29.74 -16.48 12.14
CA GLY A 19 29.52 -17.18 13.41
C GLY A 19 28.10 -17.03 13.99
N TYR A 20 27.21 -16.28 13.38
CA TYR A 20 25.80 -16.17 13.77
C TYR A 20 24.91 -17.05 12.89
N VAL A 21 23.79 -17.51 13.44
CA VAL A 21 22.77 -18.27 12.72
C VAL A 21 22.22 -17.43 11.56
N GLY A 22 22.15 -18.03 10.36
CA GLY A 22 21.68 -17.36 9.15
C GLY A 22 22.79 -16.69 8.31
N TYR A 23 24.07 -16.84 8.67
CA TYR A 23 25.20 -16.30 7.89
C TYR A 23 25.20 -16.81 6.45
N ASP A 24 24.95 -18.11 6.24
CA ASP A 24 24.96 -18.74 4.90
C ASP A 24 23.77 -18.35 4.04
N GLU A 25 22.67 -17.85 4.66
CA GLU A 25 21.45 -17.45 3.94
C GLU A 25 21.61 -16.12 3.21
N GLY A 26 22.56 -15.28 3.64
CA GLY A 26 22.73 -13.93 3.13
C GLY A 26 21.63 -12.96 3.60
N GLY A 27 21.71 -11.70 3.18
CA GLY A 27 20.71 -10.69 3.51
C GLY A 27 19.53 -10.69 2.56
N GLN A 28 18.33 -10.50 3.08
CA GLN A 28 17.10 -10.50 2.28
C GLN A 28 17.13 -9.42 1.17
N LEU A 29 17.59 -8.22 1.51
CA LEU A 29 17.69 -7.10 0.57
C LEU A 29 18.82 -7.35 -0.44
N THR A 30 20.00 -7.67 0.06
CA THR A 30 21.21 -7.87 -0.77
C THR A 30 21.06 -9.05 -1.72
N GLU A 31 20.50 -10.17 -1.28
CA GLU A 31 20.24 -11.33 -2.14
C GLU A 31 19.13 -11.06 -3.17
N ALA A 32 18.07 -10.34 -2.80
CA ALA A 32 16.99 -10.00 -3.73
C ALA A 32 17.50 -9.13 -4.88
N VAL A 33 18.28 -8.08 -4.58
CA VAL A 33 18.83 -7.17 -5.59
C VAL A 33 19.94 -7.85 -6.40
N ARG A 34 20.81 -8.64 -5.77
CA ARG A 34 21.84 -9.40 -6.47
C ARG A 34 21.28 -10.33 -7.53
N ARG A 35 20.14 -10.97 -7.24
CA ARG A 35 19.45 -11.86 -8.20
C ARG A 35 18.67 -11.11 -9.27
N LYS A 36 18.15 -9.91 -8.94
CA LYS A 36 17.34 -9.08 -9.83
C LYS A 36 17.81 -7.62 -9.75
N PRO A 37 18.92 -7.26 -10.40
CA PRO A 37 19.50 -5.92 -10.28
C PRO A 37 18.61 -4.82 -10.84
N TYR A 38 17.74 -5.13 -11.80
CA TYR A 38 16.73 -4.20 -12.32
C TYR A 38 15.42 -4.41 -11.56
N SER A 39 15.25 -3.71 -10.45
CA SER A 39 14.08 -3.89 -9.58
C SER A 39 13.64 -2.60 -8.92
N VAL A 40 12.40 -2.60 -8.44
CA VAL A 40 11.86 -1.58 -7.55
C VAL A 40 11.89 -2.13 -6.14
N VAL A 41 12.54 -1.42 -5.23
CA VAL A 41 12.64 -1.78 -3.82
C VAL A 41 11.78 -0.81 -3.02
N LEU A 42 10.76 -1.32 -2.35
CA LEU A 42 9.84 -0.54 -1.52
C LEU A 42 10.17 -0.73 -0.04
N PHE A 43 10.44 0.36 0.65
CA PHE A 43 10.54 0.42 2.11
C PHE A 43 9.27 1.09 2.66
N ASP A 44 8.32 0.28 3.08
CA ASP A 44 7.03 0.74 3.57
C ASP A 44 7.09 1.11 5.06
N GLU A 45 6.51 2.27 5.45
CA GLU A 45 6.53 2.81 6.81
C GLU A 45 7.96 2.98 7.36
N VAL A 46 8.78 3.70 6.60
CA VAL A 46 10.23 3.83 6.89
C VAL A 46 10.52 4.49 8.24
N GLU A 47 9.62 5.34 8.73
CA GLU A 47 9.72 5.98 10.06
C GLU A 47 9.74 4.98 11.23
N LYS A 48 9.27 3.75 11.01
CA LYS A 48 9.28 2.69 12.04
C LYS A 48 10.58 1.90 12.08
N ALA A 49 11.48 2.10 11.13
CA ALA A 49 12.73 1.37 11.07
C ALA A 49 13.71 1.76 12.18
N HIS A 50 14.53 0.79 12.60
CA HIS A 50 15.65 1.08 13.50
C HIS A 50 16.61 2.08 12.86
N PRO A 51 17.23 3.00 13.63
CA PRO A 51 18.19 3.99 13.10
C PRO A 51 19.31 3.40 12.23
N ASP A 52 19.77 2.20 12.51
CA ASP A 52 20.82 1.54 11.73
C ASP A 52 20.37 1.18 10.30
N VAL A 53 19.07 1.04 10.04
CA VAL A 53 18.54 0.86 8.67
C VAL A 53 18.82 2.08 7.81
N PHE A 54 18.73 3.29 8.40
CA PHE A 54 19.03 4.53 7.68
C PHE A 54 20.50 4.62 7.27
N ASN A 55 21.41 4.03 8.04
CA ASN A 55 22.83 3.97 7.67
C ASN A 55 23.03 3.09 6.43
N ILE A 56 22.28 1.99 6.32
CA ILE A 56 22.27 1.14 5.11
C ILE A 56 21.67 1.90 3.92
N LEU A 57 20.54 2.58 4.13
CA LEU A 57 19.89 3.36 3.08
C LEU A 57 20.80 4.50 2.59
N LEU A 58 21.48 5.20 3.49
CA LEU A 58 22.45 6.24 3.13
C LEU A 58 23.56 5.67 2.26
N GLN A 59 24.14 4.53 2.61
CA GLN A 59 25.18 3.90 1.80
C GLN A 59 24.67 3.54 0.39
N ILE A 60 23.44 3.02 0.29
CA ILE A 60 22.81 2.70 -0.99
C ILE A 60 22.59 3.98 -1.83
N LEU A 61 22.05 5.04 -1.19
CA LEU A 61 21.73 6.29 -1.89
C LEU A 61 22.98 7.08 -2.30
N ASP A 62 24.06 7.00 -1.52
CA ASP A 62 25.33 7.71 -1.79
C ASP A 62 26.18 6.95 -2.81
N ASP A 63 26.45 5.68 -2.54
CA ASP A 63 27.42 4.88 -3.32
C ASP A 63 26.77 4.07 -4.43
N GLY A 64 25.43 3.90 -4.40
CA GLY A 64 24.70 3.00 -5.29
C GLY A 64 25.08 1.53 -5.11
N ARG A 65 25.64 1.16 -3.94
CA ARG A 65 26.08 -0.19 -3.63
C ARG A 65 26.16 -0.41 -2.13
N ILE A 66 26.11 -1.69 -1.71
CA ILE A 66 26.34 -2.08 -0.33
C ILE A 66 27.17 -3.37 -0.28
N THR A 67 28.00 -3.52 0.73
CA THR A 67 28.71 -4.77 1.01
C THR A 67 27.90 -5.61 2.00
N ASP A 68 27.56 -6.83 1.62
CA ASP A 68 26.86 -7.76 2.49
C ASP A 68 27.78 -8.37 3.58
N SER A 69 27.20 -9.11 4.50
CA SER A 69 27.95 -9.77 5.59
C SER A 69 28.98 -10.80 5.13
N GLN A 70 28.88 -11.27 3.89
CA GLN A 70 29.83 -12.22 3.27
C GLN A 70 30.95 -11.50 2.49
N GLY A 71 31.01 -10.17 2.57
CA GLY A 71 32.00 -9.36 1.86
C GLY A 71 31.71 -9.13 0.37
N ARG A 72 30.53 -9.51 -0.13
CA ARG A 72 30.16 -9.31 -1.53
C ARG A 72 29.56 -7.94 -1.71
N THR A 73 30.01 -7.21 -2.72
CA THR A 73 29.41 -5.92 -3.08
C THR A 73 28.20 -6.15 -3.98
N VAL A 74 27.06 -5.58 -3.57
CA VAL A 74 25.78 -5.62 -4.32
C VAL A 74 25.52 -4.25 -4.90
N ASP A 75 25.30 -4.20 -6.21
CA ASP A 75 25.07 -2.95 -6.97
C ASP A 75 23.56 -2.61 -6.99
N PHE A 76 23.23 -1.39 -6.59
CA PHE A 76 21.87 -0.83 -6.54
C PHE A 76 21.65 0.25 -7.61
N LYS A 77 22.63 0.56 -8.49
CA LYS A 77 22.54 1.65 -9.45
C LYS A 77 21.40 1.50 -10.46
N ASN A 78 20.93 0.27 -10.67
CA ASN A 78 19.83 -0.06 -11.57
C ASN A 78 18.51 -0.32 -10.81
N THR A 79 18.41 0.08 -9.53
CA THR A 79 17.20 -0.06 -8.73
C THR A 79 16.51 1.28 -8.57
N ILE A 80 15.18 1.23 -8.44
CA ILE A 80 14.39 2.37 -7.98
C ILE A 80 14.06 2.13 -6.52
N ILE A 81 14.47 3.04 -5.66
CA ILE A 81 14.19 3.00 -4.22
C ILE A 81 12.95 3.86 -3.94
N ILE A 82 11.93 3.25 -3.37
CA ILE A 82 10.71 3.94 -2.95
C ILE A 82 10.59 3.80 -1.42
N LEU A 83 10.40 4.94 -0.77
CA LEU A 83 10.20 5.02 0.67
C LEU A 83 8.80 5.56 0.93
N THR A 84 7.99 4.90 1.76
CA THR A 84 6.71 5.46 2.19
C THR A 84 6.76 5.82 3.67
N SER A 85 6.01 6.84 4.06
CA SER A 85 5.88 7.28 5.44
C SER A 85 4.49 7.85 5.71
N ASN A 86 4.03 7.73 6.94
CA ASN A 86 2.79 8.35 7.43
C ASN A 86 3.05 9.65 8.21
N LEU A 87 4.29 10.13 8.26
CA LEU A 87 4.63 11.39 8.90
C LEU A 87 3.90 12.56 8.23
N GLY A 88 3.41 13.50 9.03
CA GLY A 88 2.68 14.66 8.54
C GLY A 88 1.28 14.37 8.01
N SER A 89 0.72 13.19 8.25
CA SER A 89 -0.61 12.84 7.76
C SER A 89 -1.72 13.68 8.38
N GLN A 90 -1.58 14.12 9.63
CA GLN A 90 -2.56 14.97 10.30
C GLN A 90 -2.55 16.39 9.73
N GLU A 91 -1.39 16.95 9.49
CA GLU A 91 -1.17 18.25 8.85
C GLU A 91 -1.75 18.27 7.44
N LEU A 92 -1.55 17.19 6.67
CA LEU A 92 -2.14 17.04 5.33
C LEU A 92 -3.66 17.01 5.38
N LEU A 93 -4.27 16.25 6.30
CA LEU A 93 -5.71 16.16 6.44
C LEU A 93 -6.33 17.51 6.84
N GLY A 94 -5.66 18.26 7.74
CA GLY A 94 -6.11 19.58 8.18
C GLY A 94 -5.91 20.69 7.14
N GLY A 95 -5.04 20.48 6.16
CA GLY A 95 -4.66 21.50 5.16
C GLY A 95 -5.26 21.32 3.78
N ILE A 96 -6.30 20.49 3.62
CA ILE A 96 -6.98 20.31 2.33
C ILE A 96 -7.85 21.52 2.03
N GLN A 97 -7.64 22.12 0.86
CA GLN A 97 -8.47 23.22 0.38
C GLN A 97 -9.73 22.70 -0.34
N PRO A 98 -10.77 23.55 -0.55
CA PRO A 98 -11.98 23.14 -1.24
C PRO A 98 -11.78 22.62 -2.67
N ASP A 99 -10.69 23.00 -3.32
CA ASP A 99 -10.30 22.52 -4.66
C ASP A 99 -9.52 21.19 -4.62
N GLY A 100 -9.33 20.62 -3.43
CA GLY A 100 -8.59 19.39 -3.21
C GLY A 100 -7.05 19.56 -3.27
N SER A 101 -6.54 20.81 -3.29
CA SER A 101 -5.11 21.09 -3.16
C SER A 101 -4.67 21.05 -1.69
N ILE A 102 -3.36 20.86 -1.48
CA ILE A 102 -2.74 20.98 -0.16
C ILE A 102 -2.29 22.42 0.01
N SER A 103 -2.64 23.05 1.13
CA SER A 103 -2.19 24.42 1.45
C SER A 103 -0.68 24.47 1.65
N GLU A 104 -0.07 25.62 1.35
CA GLU A 104 1.38 25.80 1.56
C GLU A 104 1.78 25.71 3.04
N ASP A 105 0.89 26.11 3.95
CA ASP A 105 1.11 25.97 5.39
C ASP A 105 1.18 24.48 5.80
N ALA A 106 0.24 23.66 5.32
CA ALA A 106 0.26 22.22 5.56
C ALA A 106 1.49 21.55 4.93
N ARG A 107 1.85 21.93 3.71
CA ARG A 107 3.07 21.47 3.07
C ARG A 107 4.31 21.81 3.89
N SER A 108 4.40 23.04 4.37
CA SER A 108 5.50 23.50 5.20
C SER A 108 5.58 22.76 6.54
N ALA A 109 4.42 22.51 7.18
CA ALA A 109 4.33 21.74 8.43
C ALA A 109 4.82 20.30 8.24
N VAL A 110 4.37 19.61 7.17
CA VAL A 110 4.85 18.25 6.84
C VAL A 110 6.36 18.24 6.62
N MET A 111 6.88 19.21 5.87
CA MET A 111 8.33 19.30 5.64
C MET A 111 9.12 19.57 6.91
N ALA A 112 8.55 20.32 7.86
CA ALA A 112 9.15 20.54 9.19
C ALA A 112 9.19 19.23 9.99
N GLU A 113 8.11 18.45 9.98
CA GLU A 113 8.05 17.16 10.67
C GLU A 113 9.04 16.14 10.07
N LEU A 114 9.16 16.09 8.73
CA LEU A 114 10.16 15.25 8.06
C LEU A 114 11.59 15.61 8.50
N ARG A 115 11.91 16.93 8.56
CA ARG A 115 13.23 17.41 9.02
C ARG A 115 13.49 17.12 10.50
N ALA A 116 12.46 17.06 11.32
CA ALA A 116 12.58 16.68 12.73
C ALA A 116 12.78 15.16 12.92
N SER A 117 12.21 14.35 12.01
CA SER A 117 12.22 12.90 12.11
C SER A 117 13.40 12.23 11.40
N PHE A 118 13.88 12.81 10.32
CA PHE A 118 14.97 12.27 9.52
C PHE A 118 16.19 13.19 9.52
N ARG A 119 17.37 12.59 9.46
CA ARG A 119 18.63 13.34 9.37
C ARG A 119 18.68 14.16 8.06
N PRO A 120 19.22 15.40 8.09
CA PRO A 120 19.31 16.22 6.91
C PRO A 120 20.08 15.56 5.74
N GLU A 121 21.15 14.83 6.05
CA GLU A 121 21.91 14.08 5.04
C GLU A 121 21.05 13.05 4.32
N PHE A 122 20.11 12.38 5.00
CA PHE A 122 19.21 11.41 4.38
C PHE A 122 18.20 12.09 3.45
N LEU A 123 17.56 13.17 3.91
CA LEU A 123 16.59 13.91 3.08
C LEU A 123 17.23 14.52 1.84
N ASN A 124 18.49 14.96 1.94
CA ASN A 124 19.23 15.53 0.81
C ASN A 124 19.64 14.51 -0.28
N ARG A 125 19.52 13.21 0.00
CA ARG A 125 19.80 12.13 -0.97
C ARG A 125 18.55 11.62 -1.67
N LEU A 126 17.38 12.11 -1.27
CA LEU A 126 16.14 11.80 -1.99
C LEU A 126 16.02 12.70 -3.22
N ASP A 127 15.76 12.09 -4.35
CA ASP A 127 15.56 12.84 -5.62
C ASP A 127 14.26 13.63 -5.56
N GLU A 128 13.21 13.06 -4.94
CA GLU A 128 11.88 13.69 -4.87
C GLU A 128 11.13 13.28 -3.60
N ILE A 129 10.38 14.24 -3.04
CA ILE A 129 9.43 14.01 -1.94
C ILE A 129 8.02 14.30 -2.45
N ILE A 130 7.21 13.26 -2.55
CA ILE A 130 5.84 13.33 -3.07
C ILE A 130 4.86 13.31 -1.91
N LEU A 131 4.02 14.35 -1.80
CA LEU A 131 2.91 14.40 -0.85
C LEU A 131 1.65 13.84 -1.50
N PHE A 132 1.17 12.71 -0.97
CA PHE A 132 -0.08 12.11 -1.43
C PHE A 132 -1.27 12.89 -0.88
N LYS A 133 -2.16 13.30 -1.78
CA LYS A 133 -3.43 13.93 -1.41
C LYS A 133 -4.39 12.90 -0.82
N PRO A 134 -5.25 13.32 0.13
CA PRO A 134 -6.36 12.48 0.56
C PRO A 134 -7.29 12.10 -0.60
N LEU A 135 -7.95 10.96 -0.45
CA LEU A 135 -8.83 10.43 -1.48
C LEU A 135 -10.10 11.28 -1.61
N THR A 136 -10.42 11.69 -2.84
CA THR A 136 -11.70 12.33 -3.19
C THR A 136 -12.79 11.28 -3.46
N LYS A 137 -14.06 11.70 -3.51
CA LYS A 137 -15.18 10.81 -3.90
C LYS A 137 -14.98 10.20 -5.29
N GLU A 138 -14.38 10.93 -6.23
CA GLU A 138 -14.06 10.43 -7.57
C GLU A 138 -13.01 9.32 -7.52
N ASN A 139 -11.95 9.51 -6.71
CA ASN A 139 -10.94 8.47 -6.49
C ASN A 139 -11.57 7.22 -5.89
N LEU A 140 -12.52 7.36 -4.94
CA LEU A 140 -13.22 6.24 -4.32
C LEU A 140 -14.06 5.46 -5.32
N ASN A 141 -14.73 6.12 -6.26
CA ASN A 141 -15.41 5.44 -7.35
C ASN A 141 -14.47 4.59 -8.20
N GLY A 142 -13.30 5.14 -8.56
CA GLY A 142 -12.27 4.39 -9.28
C GLY A 142 -11.75 3.17 -8.51
N ILE A 143 -11.55 3.32 -7.20
CA ILE A 143 -11.12 2.23 -6.32
C ILE A 143 -12.19 1.12 -6.26
N ILE A 144 -13.47 1.48 -6.11
CA ILE A 144 -14.57 0.50 -6.15
C ILE A 144 -14.59 -0.23 -7.48
N ASP A 145 -14.43 0.46 -8.59
CA ASP A 145 -14.42 -0.18 -9.91
C ASP A 145 -13.30 -1.20 -10.05
N ILE A 146 -12.11 -0.90 -9.56
CA ILE A 146 -10.97 -1.85 -9.52
C ILE A 146 -11.30 -3.07 -8.64
N LEU A 147 -11.84 -2.84 -7.44
CA LEU A 147 -12.21 -3.93 -6.52
C LEU A 147 -13.31 -4.81 -7.13
N MET A 148 -14.30 -4.20 -7.77
CA MET A 148 -15.38 -4.92 -8.45
C MET A 148 -14.90 -5.68 -9.68
N GLN A 149 -13.91 -5.18 -10.41
CA GLN A 149 -13.30 -5.95 -11.50
C GLN A 149 -12.65 -7.25 -11.01
N GLY A 150 -11.98 -7.22 -9.86
CA GLY A 150 -11.43 -8.41 -9.22
C GLY A 150 -12.52 -9.45 -8.90
N LEU A 151 -13.66 -8.98 -8.37
CA LEU A 151 -14.80 -9.83 -8.07
C LEU A 151 -15.47 -10.38 -9.35
N LYS A 152 -15.66 -9.53 -10.36
CA LYS A 152 -16.19 -9.93 -11.68
C LYS A 152 -15.36 -11.04 -12.34
N ARG A 153 -14.02 -10.96 -12.27
CA ARG A 153 -13.13 -12.01 -12.79
C ARG A 153 -13.35 -13.34 -12.09
N ARG A 154 -13.41 -13.36 -10.76
CA ARG A 154 -13.67 -14.59 -9.98
C ARG A 154 -15.04 -15.20 -10.27
N LEU A 155 -16.06 -14.37 -10.52
CA LEU A 155 -17.39 -14.84 -10.90
C LEU A 155 -17.43 -15.36 -12.34
N ALA A 156 -16.66 -14.74 -13.25
CA ALA A 156 -16.54 -15.20 -14.63
C ALA A 156 -15.94 -16.62 -14.73
N GLU A 157 -15.01 -16.99 -13.83
CA GLU A 157 -14.49 -18.38 -13.72
C GLU A 157 -15.60 -19.39 -13.40
N LYS A 158 -16.69 -18.93 -12.77
CA LYS A 158 -17.91 -19.71 -12.49
C LYS A 158 -19.01 -19.49 -13.54
N THR A 159 -18.68 -18.90 -14.68
CA THR A 159 -19.63 -18.56 -15.75
C THR A 159 -20.75 -17.61 -15.32
N LEU A 160 -20.54 -16.82 -14.27
CA LEU A 160 -21.48 -15.83 -13.75
C LEU A 160 -21.04 -14.42 -14.12
N LYS A 161 -22.01 -13.53 -14.34
CA LYS A 161 -21.78 -12.10 -14.56
C LYS A 161 -22.20 -11.31 -13.35
N LEU A 162 -21.59 -10.15 -13.12
CA LEU A 162 -21.93 -9.21 -12.06
C LEU A 162 -22.15 -7.81 -12.61
N GLU A 163 -23.35 -7.29 -12.39
CA GLU A 163 -23.69 -5.89 -12.59
C GLU A 163 -23.74 -5.20 -11.20
N VAL A 164 -23.28 -3.97 -11.12
CA VAL A 164 -23.30 -3.17 -9.89
C VAL A 164 -23.93 -1.83 -10.20
N THR A 165 -25.00 -1.51 -9.52
CA THR A 165 -25.73 -0.25 -9.74
C THR A 165 -25.00 0.95 -9.16
N GLY A 166 -25.35 2.14 -9.61
CA GLY A 166 -24.80 3.39 -9.04
C GLY A 166 -25.16 3.58 -7.57
N SER A 167 -26.39 3.20 -7.17
CA SER A 167 -26.87 3.18 -5.78
C SER A 167 -26.03 2.29 -4.88
N ALA A 168 -25.72 1.07 -5.35
CA ALA A 168 -24.84 0.16 -4.61
C ALA A 168 -23.43 0.74 -4.44
N LYS A 169 -22.85 1.34 -5.49
CA LYS A 169 -21.53 1.98 -5.39
C LYS A 169 -21.54 3.12 -4.37
N THR A 170 -22.55 4.01 -4.42
CA THR A 170 -22.68 5.10 -3.46
C THR A 170 -22.76 4.58 -2.03
N LEU A 171 -23.60 3.59 -1.78
CA LEU A 171 -23.75 3.01 -0.44
C LEU A 171 -22.44 2.34 0.06
N LEU A 172 -21.70 1.70 -0.85
CA LEU A 172 -20.40 1.11 -0.52
C LEU A 172 -19.38 2.18 -0.13
N ILE A 173 -19.37 3.32 -0.81
CA ILE A 173 -18.50 4.46 -0.46
C ILE A 173 -18.90 5.01 0.90
N ASP A 174 -20.17 5.35 1.08
CA ASP A 174 -20.66 6.04 2.28
C ASP A 174 -20.43 5.19 3.56
N ARG A 175 -20.48 3.87 3.45
CA ARG A 175 -20.29 2.97 4.59
C ARG A 175 -18.88 2.41 4.74
N GLY A 176 -18.13 2.37 3.66
CA GLY A 176 -16.81 1.76 3.61
C GLY A 176 -15.65 2.74 3.67
N PHE A 177 -15.89 4.02 3.45
CA PHE A 177 -14.84 5.04 3.50
C PHE A 177 -14.73 5.68 4.88
N ASP A 178 -13.49 5.88 5.30
CA ASP A 178 -13.15 6.63 6.50
C ASP A 178 -12.04 7.64 6.16
N PRO A 179 -12.21 8.94 6.48
CA PRO A 179 -11.22 9.97 6.15
C PRO A 179 -9.84 9.71 6.73
N VAL A 180 -9.75 9.06 7.89
CA VAL A 180 -8.49 8.76 8.59
C VAL A 180 -7.84 7.49 8.05
N TYR A 181 -8.64 6.44 7.84
CA TYR A 181 -8.14 5.11 7.39
C TYR A 181 -8.18 4.93 5.87
N GLY A 182 -8.69 5.93 5.14
CA GLY A 182 -8.74 5.94 3.68
C GLY A 182 -9.66 4.86 3.09
N ALA A 183 -9.18 4.17 2.05
CA ALA A 183 -9.94 3.12 1.36
C ALA A 183 -9.76 1.70 1.96
N ARG A 184 -8.92 1.52 2.98
CA ARG A 184 -8.73 0.19 3.61
C ARG A 184 -10.02 -0.37 4.20
N PRO A 185 -10.84 0.40 4.95
CA PRO A 185 -12.15 -0.06 5.43
C PRO A 185 -13.10 -0.41 4.29
N LEU A 186 -13.05 0.30 3.16
CA LEU A 186 -13.88 0.05 1.98
C LEU A 186 -13.70 -1.38 1.43
N LYS A 187 -12.46 -1.83 1.32
CA LYS A 187 -12.17 -3.21 0.87
C LYS A 187 -12.76 -4.25 1.84
N ARG A 188 -12.62 -4.02 3.16
CA ARG A 188 -13.18 -4.92 4.18
C ARG A 188 -14.70 -4.94 4.15
N TYR A 189 -15.32 -3.76 4.03
CA TYR A 189 -16.77 -3.63 3.95
C TYR A 189 -17.32 -4.30 2.69
N LEU A 190 -16.66 -4.16 1.56
CA LEU A 190 -17.02 -4.84 0.32
C LEU A 190 -16.97 -6.37 0.50
N GLN A 191 -15.92 -6.89 1.13
CA GLN A 191 -15.79 -8.32 1.38
C GLN A 191 -16.86 -8.84 2.35
N SER A 192 -17.09 -8.17 3.46
CA SER A 192 -18.05 -8.61 4.47
C SER A 192 -19.51 -8.44 4.06
N SER A 193 -19.83 -7.48 3.20
CA SER A 193 -21.21 -7.20 2.79
C SER A 193 -21.48 -7.70 1.37
N ALA A 194 -20.84 -7.14 0.33
CA ALA A 194 -21.16 -7.46 -1.07
C ALA A 194 -20.77 -8.91 -1.43
N GLU A 195 -19.53 -9.34 -1.11
CA GLU A 195 -19.10 -10.72 -1.43
C GLU A 195 -19.93 -11.74 -0.66
N THR A 196 -20.31 -11.46 0.59
CA THR A 196 -21.17 -12.33 1.39
C THR A 196 -22.57 -12.46 0.80
N LEU A 197 -23.18 -11.36 0.32
CA LEU A 197 -24.49 -11.40 -0.33
C LEU A 197 -24.44 -12.21 -1.62
N ILE A 198 -23.45 -11.98 -2.45
CA ILE A 198 -23.23 -12.72 -3.69
C ILE A 198 -23.02 -14.20 -3.42
N ALA A 199 -22.21 -14.55 -2.41
CA ALA A 199 -21.98 -15.93 -2.01
C ALA A 199 -23.26 -16.62 -1.54
N LYS A 200 -24.08 -15.92 -0.75
CA LYS A 200 -25.41 -16.44 -0.32
C LYS A 200 -26.31 -16.72 -1.52
N GLU A 201 -26.33 -15.84 -2.51
CA GLU A 201 -27.16 -16.01 -3.68
C GLU A 201 -26.68 -17.20 -4.56
N ILE A 202 -25.37 -17.39 -4.66
CA ILE A 202 -24.79 -18.57 -5.33
C ILE A 202 -25.14 -19.86 -4.58
N LEU A 203 -25.10 -19.86 -3.26
CA LEU A 203 -25.38 -21.05 -2.41
C LEU A 203 -26.86 -21.41 -2.36
N ARG A 204 -27.77 -20.46 -2.58
CA ARG A 204 -29.22 -20.78 -2.69
C ARG A 204 -29.55 -21.70 -3.87
N GLY A 205 -28.65 -21.86 -4.79
CA GLY A 205 -28.62 -22.95 -5.76
C GLY A 205 -29.59 -22.76 -6.89
N GLU A 206 -29.53 -22.21 -7.88
CA GLU A 206 -30.34 -22.14 -9.12
C GLU A 206 -29.80 -21.06 -10.09
N LEU A 207 -28.46 -20.96 -10.14
CA LEU A 207 -27.82 -20.04 -11.07
C LEU A 207 -27.33 -20.84 -12.29
N PRO A 208 -28.10 -20.88 -13.40
CA PRO A 208 -27.59 -21.44 -14.64
C PRO A 208 -26.32 -20.72 -15.10
N ALA A 209 -25.48 -21.44 -15.83
CA ALA A 209 -24.31 -20.83 -16.47
C ALA A 209 -24.74 -19.63 -17.33
N GLY A 210 -24.03 -18.52 -17.19
CA GLY A 210 -24.36 -17.26 -17.89
C GLY A 210 -25.31 -16.34 -17.13
N SER A 211 -25.83 -16.74 -15.95
CA SER A 211 -26.68 -15.86 -15.12
C SER A 211 -25.95 -14.57 -14.73
N THR A 212 -26.72 -13.49 -14.66
CA THR A 212 -26.25 -12.18 -14.19
C THR A 212 -26.76 -11.92 -12.79
N LEU A 213 -25.84 -11.68 -11.86
CA LEU A 213 -26.15 -11.18 -10.53
C LEU A 213 -26.11 -9.66 -10.54
N VAL A 214 -27.10 -9.03 -9.93
CA VAL A 214 -27.17 -7.57 -9.79
C VAL A 214 -26.98 -7.22 -8.33
N LEU A 215 -25.95 -6.46 -8.02
CA LEU A 215 -25.75 -5.86 -6.71
C LEU A 215 -26.36 -4.46 -6.74
N ASP A 216 -27.34 -4.25 -5.89
CA ASP A 216 -28.09 -2.98 -5.77
C ASP A 216 -28.16 -2.51 -4.32
N ALA A 217 -28.72 -1.31 -4.10
CA ALA A 217 -29.01 -0.77 -2.79
C ALA A 217 -30.48 -0.42 -2.66
N GLU A 218 -31.16 -1.04 -1.71
CA GLU A 218 -32.57 -0.82 -1.39
C GLU A 218 -32.72 -0.48 0.10
N ASN A 219 -33.48 0.57 0.41
CA ASN A 219 -33.73 1.00 1.79
C ASN A 219 -32.44 1.16 2.64
N GLY A 220 -31.34 1.63 2.02
CA GLY A 220 -30.07 1.82 2.71
C GLY A 220 -29.32 0.53 3.03
N GLN A 221 -29.67 -0.59 2.40
CA GLN A 221 -28.99 -1.86 2.53
C GLN A 221 -28.58 -2.40 1.14
N LEU A 222 -27.44 -3.11 1.10
CA LEU A 222 -27.05 -3.82 -0.12
C LEU A 222 -27.96 -5.04 -0.30
N VAL A 223 -28.42 -5.24 -1.52
CA VAL A 223 -29.17 -6.42 -1.96
C VAL A 223 -28.50 -7.02 -3.18
N CYS A 224 -28.62 -8.33 -3.33
CA CYS A 224 -28.15 -9.05 -4.49
C CYS A 224 -29.28 -9.94 -5.00
N HIS A 225 -29.60 -9.82 -6.27
CA HIS A 225 -30.62 -10.64 -6.92
C HIS A 225 -30.16 -11.11 -8.29
N LYS A 226 -30.79 -12.17 -8.78
CA LYS A 226 -30.58 -12.70 -10.12
C LYS A 226 -31.41 -11.91 -11.12
N ARG A 227 -30.82 -11.62 -12.28
CA ARG A 227 -31.47 -11.10 -13.46
C ARG A 227 -31.60 -12.16 -14.53
#